data_a20d511aff8f601770a21773d27767c5
#
_entry.id   a20d511aff8f601770a21773d27767c5
#
_cell.length_a   1.000
_cell.length_b   1.000
_cell.length_c   1.000
_cell.angle_alpha   90.00
_cell.angle_beta   90.00
_cell.angle_gamma   90.00
#
_symmetry.space_group_name_H-M   'P 1'
#
loop_
_entity.id
_entity.type
_entity.pdbx_description
1 polymer ?
#
loop_
_entity_poly.entity_id
_entity_poly.type
_entity_poly.pdbx_seq_one_letter_code
_entity_poly.pdbx_strand_id
1 'polypeptide(L)'
;MTFKLGLLSFWSLWHGIVLLTNLCEGLKVVRVLPARWTFASKNYDAIVRATEKYHPAPWIPRLLFSGVLIWQFLILVGFGWAMVASVQSGWMDLEHVSIAFGLSLSLLAAFIIVDELCTEYDTEHGHILFFIAQLVTVIALAVLPRG
;
A
#
# COMPACT_ATOMS: atom_id res chain seq x y z
N MET A 1 -0.78 25.22 3.43
CA MET A 1 -1.08 24.37 2.26
C MET A 1 0.14 23.53 1.83
N THR A 2 1.30 24.13 1.57
CA THR A 2 2.50 23.45 1.03
C THR A 2 2.95 22.23 1.84
N PHE A 3 3.00 22.32 3.18
CA PHE A 3 3.40 21.22 4.04
C PHE A 3 2.43 20.01 3.92
N LYS A 4 1.14 20.27 3.90
CA LYS A 4 0.12 19.22 3.75
C LYS A 4 0.20 18.52 2.39
N LEU A 5 0.39 19.30 1.31
CA LEU A 5 0.64 18.73 -0.01
C LEU A 5 1.92 17.91 -0.04
N GLY A 6 2.97 18.33 0.68
CA GLY A 6 4.20 17.56 0.81
C GLY A 6 3.97 16.18 1.45
N LEU A 7 3.18 16.10 2.53
CA LEU A 7 2.81 14.84 3.16
C LEU A 7 1.99 13.94 2.21
N LEU A 8 1.02 14.53 1.52
CA LEU A 8 0.20 13.78 0.55
C LEU A 8 1.03 13.28 -0.62
N SER A 9 1.95 14.12 -1.14
CA SER A 9 2.89 13.74 -2.21
C SER A 9 3.82 12.61 -1.79
N PHE A 10 4.33 12.66 -0.54
CA PHE A 10 5.18 11.60 0.00
C PHE A 10 4.46 10.24 -0.03
N TRP A 11 3.23 10.16 0.48
CA TRP A 11 2.47 8.92 0.48
C TRP A 11 2.07 8.46 -0.92
N SER A 12 1.72 9.39 -1.83
CA SER A 12 1.45 9.08 -3.24
C SER A 12 2.67 8.44 -3.90
N LEU A 13 3.85 9.04 -3.72
CA LEU A 13 5.11 8.53 -4.27
C LEU A 13 5.47 7.17 -3.66
N TRP A 14 5.33 7.04 -2.32
CA TRP A 14 5.57 5.78 -1.62
C TRP A 14 4.72 4.65 -2.20
N HIS A 15 3.40 4.84 -2.30
CA HIS A 15 2.50 3.83 -2.86
C HIS A 15 2.79 3.55 -4.34
N GLY A 16 3.19 4.57 -5.11
CA GLY A 16 3.63 4.39 -6.49
C GLY A 16 4.86 3.48 -6.61
N ILE A 17 5.86 3.68 -5.76
CA ILE A 17 7.08 2.84 -5.72
C ILE A 17 6.74 1.41 -5.28
N VAL A 18 5.91 1.25 -4.23
CA VAL A 18 5.50 -0.07 -3.74
C VAL A 18 4.72 -0.83 -4.82
N LEU A 19 3.75 -0.19 -5.48
CA LEU A 19 3.03 -0.81 -6.59
C LEU A 19 3.97 -1.20 -7.73
N LEU A 20 4.89 -0.33 -8.11
CA LEU A 20 5.82 -0.59 -9.21
C LEU A 20 6.74 -1.78 -8.92
N THR A 21 7.30 -1.86 -7.70
CA THR A 21 8.14 -3.00 -7.31
C THR A 21 7.36 -4.31 -7.25
N ASN A 22 6.10 -4.27 -6.80
CA ASN A 22 5.21 -5.43 -6.81
C ASN A 22 4.79 -5.86 -8.22
N LEU A 23 4.53 -4.90 -9.12
CA LEU A 23 4.27 -5.20 -10.53
C LEU A 23 5.48 -5.89 -11.19
N CYS A 24 6.70 -5.38 -10.93
CA CYS A 24 7.93 -6.00 -11.42
C CYS A 24 8.07 -7.44 -10.89
N GLU A 25 7.72 -7.69 -9.62
CA GLU A 25 7.72 -9.04 -9.08
C GLU A 25 6.68 -9.94 -9.75
N GLY A 26 5.45 -9.45 -9.93
CA GLY A 26 4.43 -10.18 -10.68
C GLY A 26 4.88 -10.55 -12.10
N LEU A 27 5.55 -9.63 -12.80
CA LEU A 27 6.11 -9.89 -14.13
C LEU A 27 7.24 -10.93 -14.11
N LYS A 28 8.02 -11.02 -13.01
CA LYS A 28 8.99 -12.12 -12.82
C LYS A 28 8.28 -13.46 -12.61
N VAL A 29 7.23 -13.49 -11.79
CA VAL A 29 6.45 -14.72 -11.51
C VAL A 29 5.86 -15.29 -12.80
N VAL A 30 5.38 -14.44 -13.70
CA VAL A 30 4.85 -14.87 -15.01
C VAL A 30 5.94 -14.96 -16.10
N ARG A 31 7.23 -14.82 -15.75
CA ARG A 31 8.39 -14.95 -16.63
C ARG A 31 8.48 -13.92 -17.77
N VAL A 32 7.82 -12.78 -17.65
CA VAL A 32 7.98 -11.63 -18.55
C VAL A 32 9.30 -10.91 -18.27
N LEU A 33 9.63 -10.72 -16.98
CA LEU A 33 10.93 -10.20 -16.57
C LEU A 33 11.89 -11.35 -16.19
N PRO A 34 13.19 -11.17 -16.44
CA PRO A 34 14.19 -12.18 -16.08
C PRO A 34 14.31 -12.31 -14.55
N ALA A 35 14.58 -13.52 -14.03
CA ALA A 35 14.72 -13.79 -12.60
C ALA A 35 15.77 -12.90 -11.91
N ARG A 36 16.83 -12.48 -12.64
CA ARG A 36 17.89 -11.58 -12.16
C ARG A 36 17.48 -10.10 -12.04
N TRP A 37 16.25 -9.75 -12.41
CA TRP A 37 15.76 -8.36 -12.28
C TRP A 37 15.72 -7.97 -10.80
N THR A 38 16.50 -6.94 -10.42
CA THR A 38 16.72 -6.57 -9.02
C THR A 38 15.67 -5.60 -8.49
N PHE A 39 15.08 -4.77 -9.38
CA PHE A 39 14.03 -3.83 -8.99
C PHE A 39 12.66 -4.54 -8.95
N ALA A 40 12.49 -5.37 -7.94
CA ALA A 40 11.24 -6.09 -7.66
C ALA A 40 11.14 -6.29 -6.15
N SER A 41 9.92 -6.36 -5.63
CA SER A 41 9.67 -6.73 -4.23
C SER A 41 9.96 -8.23 -4.01
N LYS A 42 9.74 -8.69 -2.78
CA LYS A 42 9.71 -10.12 -2.43
C LYS A 42 8.35 -10.50 -1.82
N ASN A 43 7.32 -9.70 -2.08
CA ASN A 43 6.02 -9.86 -1.45
C ASN A 43 5.28 -11.11 -1.92
N TYR A 44 5.45 -11.51 -3.20
CA TYR A 44 4.90 -12.79 -3.68
C TYR A 44 5.51 -13.97 -2.94
N ASP A 45 6.84 -13.98 -2.78
CA ASP A 45 7.54 -15.04 -2.04
C ASP A 45 7.11 -15.05 -0.56
N ALA A 46 6.88 -13.88 0.03
CA ALA A 46 6.35 -13.76 1.39
C ALA A 46 4.95 -14.39 1.51
N ILE A 47 4.04 -14.10 0.57
CA ILE A 47 2.69 -14.70 0.53
C ILE A 47 2.78 -16.23 0.39
N VAL A 48 3.67 -16.72 -0.47
CA VAL A 48 3.87 -18.17 -0.65
C VAL A 48 4.32 -18.79 0.67
N ARG A 49 5.34 -18.24 1.34
CA ARG A 49 5.84 -18.77 2.63
C ARG A 49 4.75 -18.71 3.71
N ALA A 50 4.09 -17.58 3.87
CA ALA A 50 3.06 -17.41 4.90
C ALA A 50 1.89 -18.39 4.75
N THR A 51 1.53 -18.74 3.51
CA THR A 51 0.43 -19.66 3.24
C THR A 51 0.85 -21.12 3.18
N GLU A 52 2.14 -21.45 3.10
CA GLU A 52 2.66 -22.81 2.91
C GLU A 52 2.14 -23.80 3.95
N LYS A 53 2.04 -23.39 5.22
CA LYS A 53 1.52 -24.23 6.31
C LYS A 53 0.08 -24.70 6.13
N TYR A 54 -0.69 -24.03 5.28
CA TYR A 54 -2.08 -24.38 4.97
C TYR A 54 -2.18 -25.28 3.73
N HIS A 55 -1.05 -25.62 3.09
CA HIS A 55 -1.01 -26.43 1.87
C HIS A 55 -1.99 -25.95 0.78
N PRO A 56 -2.02 -24.64 0.44
CA PRO A 56 -3.01 -24.10 -0.48
C PRO A 56 -2.79 -24.61 -1.91
N ALA A 57 -3.85 -24.63 -2.71
CA ALA A 57 -3.72 -24.88 -4.13
C ALA A 57 -2.78 -23.84 -4.78
N PRO A 58 -1.94 -24.19 -5.78
CA PRO A 58 -0.90 -23.29 -6.34
C PRO A 58 -1.40 -21.96 -6.92
N TRP A 59 -2.67 -21.86 -7.22
CA TRP A 59 -3.28 -20.61 -7.72
C TRP A 59 -3.65 -19.62 -6.62
N ILE A 60 -3.80 -20.06 -5.34
CA ILE A 60 -4.22 -19.22 -4.20
C ILE A 60 -3.21 -18.11 -3.93
N PRO A 61 -1.89 -18.35 -3.79
CA PRO A 61 -0.93 -17.27 -3.59
C PRO A 61 -0.93 -16.24 -4.74
N ARG A 62 -1.15 -16.71 -5.99
CA ARG A 62 -1.24 -15.80 -7.15
C ARG A 62 -2.49 -14.93 -7.08
N LEU A 63 -3.63 -15.49 -6.67
CA LEU A 63 -4.87 -14.74 -6.50
C LEU A 63 -4.73 -13.68 -5.40
N LEU A 64 -4.18 -14.06 -4.25
CA LEU A 64 -3.91 -13.14 -3.13
C LEU A 64 -3.00 -11.99 -3.57
N PHE A 65 -1.88 -12.31 -4.22
CA PHE A 65 -0.96 -11.30 -4.72
C PHE A 65 -1.59 -10.38 -5.76
N SER A 66 -2.41 -10.92 -6.68
CA SER A 66 -3.15 -10.11 -7.64
C SER A 66 -4.15 -9.18 -6.97
N GLY A 67 -4.82 -9.65 -5.91
CA GLY A 67 -5.70 -8.83 -5.09
C GLY A 67 -4.97 -7.66 -4.44
N VAL A 68 -3.78 -7.91 -3.90
CA VAL A 68 -2.90 -6.85 -3.34
C VAL A 68 -2.52 -5.83 -4.41
N LEU A 69 -2.13 -6.26 -5.61
CA LEU A 69 -1.79 -5.35 -6.72
C LEU A 69 -2.97 -4.45 -7.12
N ILE A 70 -4.17 -5.03 -7.25
CA ILE A 70 -5.39 -4.27 -7.57
C ILE A 70 -5.68 -3.26 -6.48
N TRP A 71 -5.59 -3.65 -5.22
CA TRP A 71 -5.85 -2.76 -4.09
C TRP A 71 -4.82 -1.61 -4.02
N GLN A 72 -3.54 -1.91 -4.21
CA GLN A 72 -2.49 -0.88 -4.27
C GLN A 72 -2.70 0.10 -5.42
N PHE A 73 -3.17 -0.38 -6.58
CA PHE A 73 -3.55 0.49 -7.68
C PHE A 73 -4.70 1.44 -7.30
N LEU A 74 -5.74 0.94 -6.63
CA LEU A 74 -6.85 1.77 -6.14
C LEU A 74 -6.36 2.81 -5.11
N ILE A 75 -5.44 2.44 -4.22
CA ILE A 75 -4.81 3.37 -3.27
C ILE A 75 -4.09 4.50 -4.04
N LEU A 76 -3.26 4.15 -5.03
CA LEU A 76 -2.52 5.14 -5.82
C LEU A 76 -3.46 6.09 -6.57
N VAL A 77 -4.55 5.57 -7.16
CA VAL A 77 -5.59 6.39 -7.79
C VAL A 77 -6.25 7.30 -6.77
N GLY A 78 -6.58 6.80 -5.58
CA GLY A 78 -7.15 7.59 -4.49
C GLY A 78 -6.25 8.75 -4.05
N PHE A 79 -4.96 8.50 -3.85
CA PHE A 79 -3.99 9.56 -3.52
C PHE A 79 -3.81 10.57 -4.66
N GLY A 80 -3.76 10.11 -5.91
CA GLY A 80 -3.71 10.99 -7.10
C GLY A 80 -4.93 11.90 -7.18
N TRP A 81 -6.13 11.34 -6.94
CA TRP A 81 -7.37 12.12 -6.92
C TRP A 81 -7.38 13.14 -5.78
N ALA A 82 -7.02 12.74 -4.56
CA ALA A 82 -6.93 13.63 -3.40
C ALA A 82 -5.96 14.79 -3.66
N MET A 83 -4.84 14.53 -4.35
CA MET A 83 -3.87 15.56 -4.76
C MET A 83 -4.50 16.55 -5.73
N VAL A 84 -5.12 16.06 -6.81
CA VAL A 84 -5.75 16.90 -7.84
C VAL A 84 -6.87 17.75 -7.23
N ALA A 85 -7.76 17.13 -6.44
CA ALA A 85 -8.87 17.84 -5.78
C ALA A 85 -8.36 18.93 -4.83
N SER A 86 -7.31 18.65 -4.05
CA SER A 86 -6.70 19.61 -3.13
C SER A 86 -6.02 20.78 -3.86
N VAL A 87 -5.36 20.53 -4.99
CA VAL A 87 -4.76 21.60 -5.80
C VAL A 87 -5.82 22.45 -6.47
N GLN A 88 -6.87 21.86 -7.02
CA GLN A 88 -7.94 22.57 -7.71
C GLN A 88 -8.77 23.44 -6.77
N SER A 89 -9.05 22.96 -5.56
CA SER A 89 -9.81 23.71 -4.56
C SER A 89 -9.02 24.83 -3.88
N GLY A 90 -7.68 24.77 -3.92
CA GLY A 90 -6.80 25.70 -3.19
C GLY A 90 -6.68 25.42 -1.69
N TRP A 91 -7.32 24.35 -1.20
CA TRP A 91 -7.22 23.84 0.19
C TRP A 91 -7.16 22.32 0.21
N MET A 92 -6.81 21.74 1.38
CA MET A 92 -6.79 20.28 1.54
C MET A 92 -8.21 19.71 1.46
N ASP A 93 -8.48 18.92 0.45
CA ASP A 93 -9.75 18.18 0.29
C ASP A 93 -9.75 16.96 1.20
N LEU A 94 -10.26 17.14 2.43
CA LEU A 94 -10.23 16.10 3.46
C LEU A 94 -11.12 14.90 3.12
N GLU A 95 -12.13 15.06 2.29
CA GLU A 95 -12.97 13.93 1.86
C GLU A 95 -12.17 12.95 1.03
N HIS A 96 -11.56 13.41 -0.06
CA HIS A 96 -10.72 12.56 -0.92
C HIS A 96 -9.46 12.06 -0.20
N VAL A 97 -8.86 12.88 0.65
CA VAL A 97 -7.74 12.47 1.53
C VAL A 97 -8.16 11.33 2.44
N SER A 98 -9.33 11.42 3.08
CA SER A 98 -9.84 10.36 3.97
C SER A 98 -10.12 9.07 3.22
N ILE A 99 -10.64 9.14 2.00
CA ILE A 99 -10.84 7.95 1.14
C ILE A 99 -9.49 7.30 0.81
N ALA A 100 -8.49 8.08 0.37
CA ALA A 100 -7.17 7.56 0.02
C ALA A 100 -6.47 6.85 1.19
N PHE A 101 -6.44 7.52 2.36
CA PHE A 101 -5.87 6.92 3.57
C PHE A 101 -6.72 5.76 4.10
N GLY A 102 -8.05 5.83 3.98
CA GLY A 102 -8.96 4.73 4.34
C GLY A 102 -8.66 3.45 3.55
N LEU A 103 -8.48 3.57 2.23
CA LEU A 103 -8.07 2.45 1.37
C LEU A 103 -6.71 1.89 1.78
N SER A 104 -5.75 2.76 2.10
CA SER A 104 -4.40 2.33 2.49
C SER A 104 -4.38 1.68 3.87
N LEU A 105 -5.04 2.29 4.86
CA LEU A 105 -5.14 1.75 6.22
C LEU A 105 -5.89 0.41 6.24
N SER A 106 -6.93 0.24 5.41
CA SER A 106 -7.64 -1.04 5.34
C SER A 106 -6.78 -2.16 4.73
N LEU A 107 -5.91 -1.86 3.75
CA LEU A 107 -4.95 -2.85 3.26
C LEU A 107 -3.92 -3.23 4.34
N LEU A 108 -3.38 -2.25 5.07
CA LEU A 108 -2.44 -2.51 6.16
C LEU A 108 -3.10 -3.29 7.30
N ALA A 109 -4.36 -2.97 7.66
CA ALA A 109 -5.12 -3.74 8.63
C ALA A 109 -5.33 -5.18 8.18
N ALA A 110 -5.63 -5.40 6.89
CA ALA A 110 -5.75 -6.75 6.33
C ALA A 110 -4.41 -7.52 6.43
N PHE A 111 -3.28 -6.86 6.16
CA PHE A 111 -1.95 -7.48 6.32
C PHE A 111 -1.67 -7.85 7.78
N ILE A 112 -1.91 -6.95 8.74
CA ILE A 112 -1.72 -7.23 10.17
C ILE A 112 -2.55 -8.45 10.60
N ILE A 113 -3.82 -8.54 10.18
CA ILE A 113 -4.67 -9.71 10.47
C ILE A 113 -4.12 -10.98 9.83
N VAL A 114 -3.64 -10.91 8.59
CA VAL A 114 -3.08 -12.07 7.88
C VAL A 114 -1.76 -12.49 8.51
N ASP A 115 -0.89 -11.56 8.90
CA ASP A 115 0.38 -11.84 9.56
C ASP A 115 0.13 -12.57 10.88
N GLU A 116 -0.84 -12.13 11.70
CA GLU A 116 -1.24 -12.82 12.93
C GLU A 116 -1.76 -14.23 12.64
N LEU A 117 -2.65 -14.38 11.66
CA LEU A 117 -3.17 -15.71 11.26
C LEU A 117 -2.05 -16.63 10.73
N CYS A 118 -1.07 -16.04 10.05
CA CYS A 118 0.09 -16.76 9.51
C CYS A 118 1.27 -16.87 10.49
N THR A 119 1.20 -16.23 11.66
CA THR A 119 2.29 -16.19 12.66
C THR A 119 3.61 -15.59 12.09
N GLU A 120 3.47 -14.57 11.23
CA GLU A 120 4.56 -13.88 10.54
C GLU A 120 4.90 -12.57 11.27
N TYR A 121 5.32 -12.65 12.54
CA TYR A 121 5.52 -11.50 13.44
C TYR A 121 6.59 -10.51 12.97
N ASP A 122 7.57 -10.96 12.18
CA ASP A 122 8.60 -10.06 11.64
C ASP A 122 8.02 -9.07 10.62
N THR A 123 7.09 -9.51 9.77
CA THR A 123 6.39 -8.66 8.79
C THR A 123 5.31 -7.81 9.45
N GLU A 124 4.58 -8.38 10.42
CA GLU A 124 3.53 -7.71 11.18
C GLU A 124 4.01 -6.41 11.81
N HIS A 125 5.18 -6.43 12.48
CA HIS A 125 5.75 -5.24 13.10
C HIS A 125 5.93 -4.09 12.09
N GLY A 126 6.40 -4.39 10.90
CA GLY A 126 6.51 -3.42 9.81
C GLY A 126 5.15 -2.84 9.39
N HIS A 127 4.13 -3.69 9.24
CA HIS A 127 2.79 -3.26 8.86
C HIS A 127 2.14 -2.39 9.94
N ILE A 128 2.32 -2.71 11.23
CA ILE A 128 1.86 -1.89 12.35
C ILE A 128 2.51 -0.50 12.33
N LEU A 129 3.82 -0.41 12.13
CA LEU A 129 4.52 0.88 12.07
C LEU A 129 4.02 1.74 10.91
N PHE A 130 3.79 1.18 9.73
CA PHE A 130 3.22 1.91 8.59
C PHE A 130 1.78 2.33 8.86
N PHE A 131 0.97 1.48 9.47
CA PHE A 131 -0.39 1.81 9.87
C PHE A 131 -0.42 3.02 10.81
N ILE A 132 0.41 3.02 11.85
CA ILE A 132 0.52 4.13 12.80
C ILE A 132 1.00 5.41 12.09
N ALA A 133 2.04 5.33 11.25
CA ALA A 133 2.57 6.48 10.53
C ALA A 133 1.52 7.13 9.62
N GLN A 134 0.70 6.33 8.93
CA GLN A 134 -0.40 6.83 8.11
C GLN A 134 -1.53 7.41 8.94
N LEU A 135 -1.91 6.74 10.04
CA LEU A 135 -2.94 7.24 10.95
C LEU A 135 -2.55 8.61 11.55
N VAL A 136 -1.30 8.75 11.99
CA VAL A 136 -0.77 10.03 12.48
C VAL A 136 -0.78 11.09 11.38
N THR A 137 -0.43 10.71 10.14
CA THR A 137 -0.43 11.65 9.02
C THR A 137 -1.84 12.16 8.71
N VAL A 138 -2.84 11.29 8.63
CA VAL A 138 -4.22 11.73 8.33
C VAL A 138 -4.79 12.59 9.43
N ILE A 139 -4.49 12.28 10.69
CA ILE A 139 -4.87 13.13 11.83
C ILE A 139 -4.20 14.50 11.72
N ALA A 140 -2.90 14.55 11.43
CA ALA A 140 -2.18 15.81 11.24
C ALA A 140 -2.78 16.64 10.09
N LEU A 141 -3.13 16.02 8.95
CA LEU A 141 -3.79 16.70 7.84
C LEU A 141 -5.14 17.28 8.21
N ALA A 142 -5.90 16.60 9.08
CA ALA A 142 -7.21 17.05 9.55
C ALA A 142 -7.13 18.20 10.58
N VAL A 143 -6.16 18.12 11.52
CA VAL A 143 -6.08 19.04 12.68
C VAL A 143 -5.28 20.31 12.37
N LEU A 144 -4.25 20.22 11.53
CA LEU A 144 -3.43 21.39 11.17
C LEU A 144 -4.28 22.51 10.53
N PRO A 145 -3.98 23.80 10.84
CA PRO A 145 -4.70 24.93 10.29
C PRO A 145 -4.81 24.88 8.76
N ARG A 146 -5.93 25.37 8.24
CA ARG A 146 -6.10 25.60 6.80
C ARG A 146 -5.22 26.78 6.43
N GLY A 147 -3.97 26.50 6.05
CA GLY A 147 -3.02 27.51 5.58
C GLY A 147 -2.99 27.58 4.08
#